data_85771b085819a73099a3f74de72910e1
#
_entry.id   85771b085819a73099a3f74de72910e1
#
_cell.length_a   1.000
_cell.length_b   1.000
_cell.length_c   1.000
_cell.angle_alpha   90.00
_cell.angle_beta   90.00
_cell.angle_gamma   90.00
#
_symmetry.space_group_name_H-M   'P 1'
#
loop_
_entity.id
_entity.type
_entity.pdbx_description
1 polymer ?
#
loop_
_entity_poly.entity_id
_entity_poly.type
_entity_poly.pdbx_seq_one_letter_code
_entity_poly.pdbx_strand_id
1 'polypeptide(L)'
;DDVCKSNLENASVICINYVIQFLKLAERDKLIKKAFEALVPGGVLLISEKVHFKNKFQSRRLFQLHHSFKSANGYSDLEIAGKRDSLEGVLLTETQEVHINRAISAGFSSAEKVLSNINFVTYKFVK
;
A
#
# COMPACT_ATOMS: atom_id res chain seq x y z
N ASP A 1 -6.54 -4.74 16.44
CA ASP A 1 -7.89 -4.25 16.11
C ASP A 1 -8.17 -4.33 14.62
N ASP A 2 -9.43 -4.55 14.26
CA ASP A 2 -9.87 -4.48 12.87
C ASP A 2 -9.91 -3.01 12.43
N VAL A 3 -9.01 -2.60 11.56
CA VAL A 3 -8.88 -1.22 11.09
C VAL A 3 -10.18 -0.68 10.46
N CYS A 4 -10.97 -1.56 9.85
CA CYS A 4 -12.24 -1.17 9.25
C CYS A 4 -13.31 -0.80 10.31
N LYS A 5 -13.12 -1.27 11.54
CA LYS A 5 -14.04 -1.02 12.68
C LYS A 5 -13.51 0.02 13.66
N SER A 6 -12.25 0.43 13.55
CA SER A 6 -11.65 1.44 14.42
C SER A 6 -12.38 2.78 14.30
N ASN A 7 -12.56 3.46 15.42
CA ASN A 7 -13.10 4.82 15.41
C ASN A 7 -11.99 5.81 15.08
N LEU A 8 -12.17 6.59 14.01
CA LEU A 8 -11.24 7.60 13.56
C LEU A 8 -11.97 8.95 13.52
N GLU A 9 -11.48 9.93 14.27
CA GLU A 9 -12.09 11.26 14.33
C GLU A 9 -11.02 12.35 14.51
N ASN A 10 -11.27 13.51 13.92
CA ASN A 10 -10.48 14.74 14.12
C ASN A 10 -8.97 14.56 14.00
N ALA A 11 -8.54 13.74 13.05
CA ALA A 11 -7.13 13.45 12.85
C ALA A 11 -6.47 14.50 11.95
N SER A 12 -5.26 14.92 12.32
CA SER A 12 -4.40 15.76 11.47
C SER A 12 -3.53 14.92 10.54
N VAL A 13 -3.14 13.72 10.98
CA VAL A 13 -2.36 12.76 10.20
C VAL A 13 -2.89 11.35 10.48
N ILE A 14 -3.09 10.59 9.42
CA ILE A 14 -3.38 9.15 9.48
C ILE A 14 -2.30 8.42 8.70
N CYS A 15 -1.74 7.37 9.30
CA CYS A 15 -0.77 6.49 8.64
C CYS A 15 -1.35 5.09 8.50
N ILE A 16 -1.33 4.55 7.29
CA ILE A 16 -1.74 3.18 6.98
C ILE A 16 -0.56 2.48 6.30
N ASN A 17 0.12 1.62 7.03
CA ASN A 17 1.33 0.98 6.55
C ASN A 17 1.12 -0.53 6.37
N TYR A 18 1.17 -0.98 5.11
CA TYR A 18 1.09 -2.39 4.72
C TYR A 18 -0.18 -3.11 5.20
N VAL A 19 -1.31 -2.41 5.19
CA VAL A 19 -2.62 -2.93 5.62
C VAL A 19 -3.54 -3.20 4.43
N ILE A 20 -3.62 -2.27 3.50
CA ILE A 20 -4.57 -2.31 2.38
C ILE A 20 -4.39 -3.58 1.56
N GLN A 21 -3.16 -3.98 1.31
CA GLN A 21 -2.83 -5.17 0.53
C GLN A 21 -3.41 -6.48 1.10
N PHE A 22 -3.79 -6.51 2.37
CA PHE A 22 -4.40 -7.66 3.03
C PHE A 22 -5.92 -7.57 3.15
N LEU A 23 -6.52 -6.42 2.83
CA LEU A 23 -7.96 -6.24 2.86
C LEU A 23 -8.62 -6.78 1.59
N LYS A 24 -9.87 -7.19 1.70
CA LYS A 24 -10.71 -7.49 0.54
C LYS A 24 -10.90 -6.24 -0.30
N LEU A 25 -10.98 -6.38 -1.61
CA LEU A 25 -11.09 -5.24 -2.54
C LEU A 25 -12.23 -4.30 -2.17
N ALA A 26 -13.39 -4.84 -1.81
CA ALA A 26 -14.56 -4.04 -1.43
C ALA A 26 -14.37 -3.21 -0.15
N GLU A 27 -13.44 -3.58 0.71
CA GLU A 27 -13.17 -2.88 1.97
C GLU A 27 -12.15 -1.76 1.83
N ARG A 28 -11.32 -1.80 0.78
CA ARG A 28 -10.24 -0.84 0.56
C ARG A 28 -10.76 0.58 0.33
N ASP A 29 -11.75 0.72 -0.53
CA ASP A 29 -12.36 2.03 -0.83
C ASP A 29 -13.07 2.60 0.40
N LYS A 30 -13.72 1.75 1.18
CA LYS A 30 -14.38 2.14 2.43
C LYS A 30 -13.38 2.65 3.47
N LEU A 31 -12.23 2.00 3.59
CA LEU A 31 -11.18 2.43 4.52
C LEU A 31 -10.62 3.80 4.14
N ILE A 32 -10.34 4.02 2.87
CA ILE A 32 -9.80 5.31 2.40
C ILE A 32 -10.83 6.43 2.55
N LYS A 33 -12.09 6.16 2.26
CA LYS A 33 -13.18 7.12 2.48
C LYS A 33 -13.32 7.46 3.97
N LYS A 34 -13.27 6.46 4.84
CA LYS A 34 -13.32 6.64 6.29
C LYS A 34 -12.13 7.49 6.79
N ALA A 35 -10.93 7.25 6.28
CA ALA A 35 -9.76 8.07 6.59
C ALA A 35 -9.95 9.53 6.14
N PHE A 36 -10.50 9.74 4.94
CA PHE A 36 -10.82 11.08 4.44
C PHE A 36 -11.81 11.81 5.36
N GLU A 37 -12.87 11.15 5.75
CA GLU A 37 -13.89 11.74 6.64
C GLU A 37 -13.33 12.08 8.03
N ALA A 38 -12.44 11.24 8.56
CA ALA A 38 -11.81 11.42 9.86
C ALA A 38 -10.77 12.54 9.92
N LEU A 39 -10.16 12.88 8.80
CA LEU A 39 -9.17 13.95 8.71
C LEU A 39 -9.81 15.33 8.78
N VAL A 40 -9.16 16.24 9.51
CA VAL A 40 -9.50 17.67 9.47
C VAL A 40 -9.11 18.27 8.10
N PRO A 41 -9.73 19.39 7.67
CA PRO A 41 -9.31 20.06 6.44
C PRO A 41 -7.80 20.38 6.46
N GLY A 42 -7.09 20.06 5.36
CA GLY A 42 -5.64 20.14 5.28
C GLY A 42 -4.89 18.98 5.93
N GLY A 43 -5.59 18.04 6.55
CA GLY A 43 -5.01 16.83 7.12
C GLY A 43 -4.39 15.91 6.08
N VAL A 44 -3.49 15.04 6.52
CA VAL A 44 -2.63 14.21 5.66
C VAL A 44 -2.89 12.73 5.91
N LEU A 45 -3.06 11.97 4.84
CA LEU A 45 -3.04 10.51 4.85
C LEU A 45 -1.73 10.04 4.22
N LEU A 46 -0.97 9.25 4.97
CA LEU A 46 0.22 8.54 4.48
C LEU A 46 -0.11 7.06 4.33
N ILE A 47 0.11 6.53 3.14
CA ILE A 47 -0.10 5.11 2.84
C ILE A 47 1.18 4.51 2.32
N SER A 48 1.66 3.45 2.96
CA SER A 48 2.79 2.65 2.48
C SER A 48 2.30 1.27 2.09
N GLU A 49 2.52 0.89 0.85
CA GLU A 49 2.08 -0.39 0.31
C GLU A 49 3.08 -0.97 -0.68
N LYS A 50 3.01 -2.27 -0.83
CA LYS A 50 3.66 -2.96 -1.94
C LYS A 50 2.78 -2.84 -3.18
N VAL A 51 3.38 -2.44 -4.30
CA VAL A 51 2.68 -2.26 -5.57
C VAL A 51 3.18 -3.24 -6.62
N HIS A 52 2.39 -3.49 -7.66
CA HIS A 52 2.83 -4.18 -8.86
C HIS A 52 2.68 -3.25 -10.08
N PHE A 53 3.33 -3.62 -11.18
CA PHE A 53 3.35 -2.83 -12.40
C PHE A 53 2.64 -3.59 -13.52
N LYS A 54 1.90 -2.87 -14.36
CA LYS A 54 1.24 -3.45 -15.55
C LYS A 54 2.24 -3.99 -16.56
N ASN A 55 3.42 -3.38 -16.66
CA ASN A 55 4.47 -3.84 -17.54
C ASN A 55 5.15 -5.09 -16.96
N LYS A 56 5.00 -6.23 -17.63
CA LYS A 56 5.58 -7.52 -17.21
C LYS A 56 7.10 -7.48 -17.06
N PHE A 57 7.79 -6.69 -17.87
CA PHE A 57 9.24 -6.54 -17.80
C PHE A 57 9.66 -5.83 -16.51
N GLN A 58 9.00 -4.72 -16.16
CA GLN A 58 9.26 -4.00 -14.92
C GLN A 58 8.95 -4.86 -13.69
N SER A 59 7.83 -5.57 -13.70
CA SER A 59 7.45 -6.47 -12.61
C SER A 59 8.47 -7.58 -12.41
N ARG A 60 8.95 -8.20 -13.49
CA ARG A 60 9.98 -9.24 -13.44
C ARG A 60 11.31 -8.72 -12.91
N ARG A 61 11.74 -7.55 -13.38
CA ARG A 61 12.99 -6.91 -12.93
C ARG A 61 12.93 -6.58 -11.43
N LEU A 62 11.81 -6.04 -10.96
CA LEU A 62 11.62 -5.73 -9.55
C LEU A 62 11.54 -6.98 -8.68
N PHE A 63 10.91 -8.03 -9.16
CA PHE A 63 10.91 -9.33 -8.50
C PHE A 63 12.33 -9.87 -8.33
N GLN A 64 13.15 -9.80 -9.38
CA GLN A 64 14.55 -10.22 -9.32
C GLN A 64 15.38 -9.37 -8.35
N LEU A 65 15.21 -8.06 -8.36
CA LEU A 65 15.88 -7.15 -7.42
C LEU A 65 15.49 -7.44 -5.97
N HIS A 66 14.22 -7.69 -5.70
CA HIS A 66 13.73 -8.02 -4.37
C HIS A 66 14.27 -9.36 -3.88
N HIS A 67 14.31 -10.36 -4.76
CA HIS A 67 14.91 -11.68 -4.48
C HIS A 67 16.40 -11.54 -4.18
N SER A 68 17.15 -10.80 -5.00
CA SER A 68 18.58 -10.55 -4.81
C SER A 68 18.84 -9.81 -3.50
N PHE A 69 18.03 -8.84 -3.15
CA PHE A 69 18.12 -8.11 -1.88
C PHE A 69 17.94 -9.04 -0.68
N LYS A 70 16.95 -9.92 -0.70
CA LYS A 70 16.73 -10.90 0.37
C LYS A 70 17.89 -11.88 0.47
N SER A 71 18.38 -12.40 -0.64
CA SER A 71 19.53 -13.31 -0.68
C SER A 71 20.79 -12.64 -0.10
N ALA A 72 21.05 -11.37 -0.45
CA ALA A 72 22.17 -10.59 0.08
C ALA A 72 22.06 -10.33 1.59
N ASN A 73 20.85 -10.33 2.15
CA ASN A 73 20.59 -10.16 3.59
C ASN A 73 20.46 -11.50 4.36
N GLY A 74 20.93 -12.60 3.79
CA GLY A 74 21.05 -13.88 4.46
C GLY A 74 19.84 -14.82 4.35
N TYR A 75 18.83 -14.48 3.55
CA TYR A 75 17.72 -15.39 3.27
C TYR A 75 18.13 -16.44 2.23
N SER A 76 17.85 -17.72 2.50
CA SER A 76 18.01 -18.78 1.51
C SER A 76 16.93 -18.73 0.44
N ASP A 77 17.20 -19.33 -0.72
CA ASP A 77 16.21 -19.43 -1.80
C ASP A 77 14.93 -20.16 -1.34
N LEU A 78 15.08 -21.18 -0.49
CA LEU A 78 13.96 -21.92 0.08
C LEU A 78 13.11 -21.06 1.03
N GLU A 79 13.75 -20.27 1.89
CA GLU A 79 13.06 -19.32 2.78
C GLU A 79 12.30 -18.26 2.00
N ILE A 80 12.90 -17.70 0.94
CA ILE A 80 12.26 -16.71 0.07
C ILE A 80 11.04 -17.32 -0.64
N ALA A 81 11.16 -18.52 -1.19
CA ALA A 81 10.07 -19.23 -1.84
C ALA A 81 8.95 -19.58 -0.83
N GLY A 82 9.29 -20.07 0.35
CA GLY A 82 8.32 -20.39 1.41
C GLY A 82 7.53 -19.15 1.87
N LYS A 83 8.20 -18.02 2.05
CA LYS A 83 7.54 -16.76 2.40
C LYS A 83 6.60 -16.29 1.29
N ARG A 84 7.02 -16.36 0.04
CA ARG A 84 6.18 -16.01 -1.12
C ARG A 84 4.95 -16.90 -1.19
N ASP A 85 5.11 -18.22 -1.04
CA ASP A 85 4.01 -19.18 -1.10
C ASP A 85 3.02 -18.97 0.05
N SER A 86 3.50 -18.66 1.25
CA SER A 86 2.65 -18.38 2.41
C SER A 86 1.79 -17.12 2.25
N LEU A 87 2.19 -16.17 1.42
CA LEU A 87 1.47 -14.94 1.13
C LEU A 87 0.58 -15.03 -0.11
N GLU A 88 0.69 -16.08 -0.90
CA GLU A 88 -0.13 -16.31 -2.09
C GLU A 88 -1.61 -16.39 -1.72
N GLY A 89 -2.47 -15.62 -2.42
CA GLY A 89 -3.90 -15.54 -2.12
C GLY A 89 -4.27 -14.67 -0.92
N VAL A 90 -3.34 -14.33 -0.04
CA VAL A 90 -3.54 -13.48 1.14
C VAL A 90 -3.12 -12.04 0.85
N LEU A 91 -1.95 -11.87 0.23
CA LEU A 91 -1.42 -10.56 -0.16
C LEU A 91 -1.83 -10.25 -1.59
N LEU A 92 -2.70 -9.25 -1.76
CA LEU A 92 -3.18 -8.80 -3.06
C LEU A 92 -2.75 -7.37 -3.29
N THR A 93 -1.67 -7.18 -4.06
CA THR A 93 -1.16 -5.85 -4.42
C THR A 93 -2.00 -5.20 -5.51
N GLU A 94 -1.91 -3.88 -5.60
CA GLU A 94 -2.53 -3.07 -6.65
C GLU A 94 -1.48 -2.18 -7.32
N THR A 95 -1.84 -1.57 -8.45
CA THR A 95 -0.95 -0.63 -9.14
C THR A 95 -0.96 0.73 -8.47
N GLN A 96 0.07 1.55 -8.75
CA GLN A 96 0.14 2.93 -8.29
C GLN A 96 -1.09 3.74 -8.72
N GLU A 97 -1.54 3.59 -9.95
CA GLU A 97 -2.73 4.28 -10.48
C GLU A 97 -3.98 3.98 -9.67
N VAL A 98 -4.17 2.73 -9.27
CA VAL A 98 -5.33 2.31 -8.46
C VAL A 98 -5.32 2.98 -7.10
N HIS A 99 -4.17 3.05 -6.43
CA HIS A 99 -4.05 3.73 -5.13
C HIS A 99 -4.34 5.23 -5.25
N ILE A 100 -3.79 5.90 -6.26
CA ILE A 100 -4.01 7.33 -6.50
C ILE A 100 -5.48 7.60 -6.85
N ASN A 101 -6.06 6.84 -7.76
CA ASN A 101 -7.45 7.01 -8.18
C ASN A 101 -8.44 6.78 -7.02
N ARG A 102 -8.15 5.82 -6.15
CA ARG A 102 -8.95 5.58 -4.95
C ARG A 102 -8.97 6.79 -4.03
N ALA A 103 -7.81 7.39 -3.77
CA ALA A 103 -7.71 8.58 -2.94
C ALA A 103 -8.42 9.80 -3.55
N ILE A 104 -8.24 10.04 -4.84
CA ILE A 104 -8.92 11.12 -5.55
C ILE A 104 -10.43 10.91 -5.52
N SER A 105 -10.91 9.69 -5.74
CA SER A 105 -12.34 9.36 -5.68
C SER A 105 -12.92 9.52 -4.27
N ALA A 106 -12.12 9.35 -3.23
CA ALA A 106 -12.52 9.59 -1.84
C ALA A 106 -12.62 11.08 -1.50
N GLY A 107 -12.02 11.96 -2.29
CA GLY A 107 -12.11 13.42 -2.13
C GLY A 107 -10.79 14.13 -1.83
N PHE A 108 -9.66 13.43 -1.74
CA PHE A 108 -8.36 14.05 -1.51
C PHE A 108 -8.00 15.02 -2.65
N SER A 109 -7.48 16.19 -2.29
CA SER A 109 -7.17 17.27 -3.24
C SER A 109 -5.81 17.09 -3.92
N SER A 110 -4.90 16.34 -3.32
CA SER A 110 -3.58 16.08 -3.89
C SER A 110 -3.08 14.67 -3.55
N ALA A 111 -2.23 14.16 -4.42
CA ALA A 111 -1.59 12.85 -4.30
C ALA A 111 -0.13 12.97 -4.70
N GLU A 112 0.78 12.55 -3.84
CA GLU A 112 2.22 12.62 -4.07
C GLU A 112 2.89 11.31 -3.65
N LYS A 113 3.77 10.80 -4.49
CA LYS A 113 4.67 9.69 -4.13
C LYS A 113 5.89 10.29 -3.42
N VAL A 114 6.01 10.05 -2.12
CA VAL A 114 7.06 10.65 -1.30
C VAL A 114 8.26 9.72 -1.07
N LEU A 115 8.06 8.42 -1.19
CA LEU A 115 9.12 7.42 -1.05
C LEU A 115 8.86 6.24 -1.97
N SER A 116 9.91 5.72 -2.58
CA SER A 116 9.86 4.51 -3.40
C SER A 116 11.13 3.71 -3.23
N ASN A 117 10.99 2.43 -2.88
CA ASN A 117 12.11 1.49 -2.74
C ASN A 117 11.69 0.14 -3.31
N ILE A 118 12.30 -0.26 -4.42
CA ILE A 118 11.91 -1.44 -5.21
C ILE A 118 10.44 -1.32 -5.61
N ASN A 119 9.54 -2.14 -5.04
CA ASN A 119 8.09 -2.08 -5.23
C ASN A 119 7.33 -1.64 -3.96
N PHE A 120 8.03 -1.13 -2.96
CA PHE A 120 7.44 -0.51 -1.77
C PHE A 120 7.32 0.98 -2.01
N VAL A 121 6.14 1.53 -1.90
CA VAL A 121 5.85 2.94 -2.20
C VAL A 121 5.07 3.57 -1.07
N THR A 122 5.42 4.80 -0.73
CA THR A 122 4.66 5.62 0.22
C THR A 122 4.05 6.81 -0.52
N TYR A 123 2.75 6.98 -0.35
CA TYR A 123 1.98 8.08 -0.89
C TYR A 123 1.54 9.03 0.20
N LYS A 124 1.52 10.32 -0.12
CA LYS A 124 0.95 11.39 0.69
C LYS A 124 -0.29 11.94 -0.01
N PHE A 125 -1.41 11.89 0.67
CA PHE A 125 -2.67 12.48 0.20
C PHE A 125 -3.09 13.59 1.17
N VAL A 126 -3.51 14.73 0.63
CA VAL A 126 -3.95 15.90 1.42
C VAL A 126 -5.44 16.13 1.23
N LYS A 127 -6.15 16.28 2.35
CA LYS A 127 -7.58 16.62 2.37
C LYS A 127 -7.86 18.08 2.02
#